data_d022cbf316844bfc8f95e312b7c48ba5
#
_entry.id   d022cbf316844bfc8f95e312b7c48ba5
#
_cell.length_a   1.000
_cell.length_b   1.000
_cell.length_c   1.000
_cell.angle_alpha   90.00
_cell.angle_beta   90.00
_cell.angle_gamma   90.00
#
_symmetry.space_group_name_H-M   'P 1'
#
loop_
_entity.id
_entity.type
_entity.pdbx_description
1 polymer ?
#
loop_
_entity_poly.entity_id
_entity_poly.type
_entity_poly.pdbx_seq_one_letter_code
_entity_poly.pdbx_strand_id
1 'polypeptide(L)'
;MKRIFKYIPLLLIIGFSKSFENPVQFKTASNLSVARPGEVVEIELNALMDEEWHIYSVYKVTEGPLPTEISVGGEIVGSVAPLIEPEPINKFDPGFEAETFYHKGNTTFKIPIKIKRNIDPGDYKIFVDVFYMVCNARLCYPPVTVSDSLIIKIEEGEPRDGLTSFVANISNNEKPDVVNNNSDSILSIFLLAIG
;
A
#
# COMPACT_ATOMS: atom_id res chain seq x y z
N MET A 1 -55.64 -21.71 -49.47
CA MET A 1 -55.26 -21.26 -48.09
C MET A 1 -53.74 -21.09 -48.08
N LYS A 2 -53.26 -19.82 -48.15
CA LYS A 2 -51.84 -19.50 -48.11
C LYS A 2 -51.43 -19.18 -46.68
N ARG A 3 -50.60 -20.02 -46.06
CA ARG A 3 -50.01 -19.76 -44.71
C ARG A 3 -48.85 -18.76 -44.86
N ILE A 4 -49.05 -17.56 -44.33
CA ILE A 4 -48.03 -16.51 -44.20
C ILE A 4 -47.21 -16.83 -42.93
N PHE A 5 -45.98 -17.32 -43.12
CA PHE A 5 -45.02 -17.51 -42.03
C PHE A 5 -44.44 -16.12 -41.70
N LYS A 6 -44.85 -15.55 -40.57
CA LYS A 6 -44.25 -14.31 -40.02
C LYS A 6 -42.89 -14.68 -39.42
N TYR A 7 -41.83 -14.32 -40.06
CA TYR A 7 -40.48 -14.37 -39.48
C TYR A 7 -40.39 -13.23 -38.44
N ILE A 8 -40.34 -13.57 -37.15
CA ILE A 8 -39.97 -12.65 -36.10
C ILE A 8 -38.46 -12.61 -36.05
N PRO A 9 -37.80 -11.47 -36.34
CA PRO A 9 -36.35 -11.36 -36.19
C PRO A 9 -36.02 -11.44 -34.70
N LEU A 10 -35.28 -12.48 -34.32
CA LEU A 10 -34.73 -12.65 -32.98
C LEU A 10 -33.62 -11.57 -32.84
N LEU A 11 -33.94 -10.48 -32.17
CA LEU A 11 -33.00 -9.40 -31.89
C LEU A 11 -32.01 -9.90 -30.82
N LEU A 12 -30.82 -10.29 -31.26
CA LEU A 12 -29.72 -10.69 -30.38
C LEU A 12 -29.22 -9.45 -29.65
N ILE A 13 -29.67 -9.23 -28.43
CA ILE A 13 -29.13 -8.17 -27.55
C ILE A 13 -27.77 -8.65 -27.06
N ILE A 14 -26.71 -8.23 -27.75
CA ILE A 14 -25.34 -8.39 -27.25
C ILE A 14 -25.19 -7.42 -26.08
N GLY A 15 -25.39 -7.91 -24.89
CA GLY A 15 -25.10 -7.18 -23.67
C GLY A 15 -23.59 -6.95 -23.57
N PHE A 16 -23.14 -5.72 -23.79
CA PHE A 16 -21.80 -5.30 -23.40
C PHE A 16 -21.71 -5.31 -21.88
N SER A 17 -21.27 -6.42 -21.31
CA SER A 17 -20.82 -6.42 -19.92
C SER A 17 -19.57 -5.57 -19.87
N LYS A 18 -19.67 -4.33 -19.37
CA LYS A 18 -18.46 -3.57 -18.98
C LYS A 18 -17.81 -4.37 -17.86
N SER A 19 -16.67 -4.96 -18.17
CA SER A 19 -15.77 -5.49 -17.16
C SER A 19 -15.44 -4.34 -16.18
N PHE A 20 -15.64 -4.60 -14.91
CA PHE A 20 -15.27 -3.65 -13.87
C PHE A 20 -13.74 -3.59 -13.83
N GLU A 21 -13.18 -2.54 -14.39
CA GLU A 21 -11.74 -2.31 -14.41
C GLU A 21 -11.32 -1.67 -13.10
N ASN A 22 -10.36 -2.29 -12.43
CA ASN A 22 -9.81 -1.75 -11.18
C ASN A 22 -9.04 -0.46 -11.49
N PRO A 23 -9.41 0.69 -10.92
CA PRO A 23 -8.76 1.96 -11.21
C PRO A 23 -7.35 2.10 -10.62
N VAL A 24 -6.84 1.05 -9.98
CA VAL A 24 -5.49 1.00 -9.42
C VAL A 24 -4.76 -0.22 -9.95
N GLN A 25 -3.55 0.01 -10.47
CA GLN A 25 -2.61 -1.03 -10.86
C GLN A 25 -1.39 -0.99 -9.95
N PHE A 26 -0.98 -2.15 -9.46
CA PHE A 26 0.25 -2.28 -8.68
C PHE A 26 1.31 -3.00 -9.49
N LYS A 27 2.56 -2.51 -9.40
CA LYS A 27 3.73 -3.15 -10.01
C LYS A 27 4.87 -3.14 -9.02
N THR A 28 5.45 -4.31 -8.81
CA THR A 28 6.64 -4.49 -7.99
C THR A 28 7.91 -4.42 -8.83
N ALA A 29 8.93 -3.80 -8.24
CA ALA A 29 10.29 -3.77 -8.75
C ALA A 29 11.25 -3.92 -7.56
N SER A 30 12.53 -4.03 -7.84
CA SER A 30 13.58 -4.00 -6.83
C SER A 30 14.78 -3.19 -7.33
N ASN A 31 15.49 -2.58 -6.40
CA ASN A 31 16.74 -1.86 -6.71
C ASN A 31 17.87 -2.81 -7.14
N LEU A 32 17.76 -4.09 -6.82
CA LEU A 32 18.72 -5.12 -7.19
C LEU A 32 18.01 -6.32 -7.82
N SER A 33 18.39 -6.72 -9.02
CA SER A 33 17.95 -7.98 -9.65
C SER A 33 18.77 -9.18 -9.20
N VAL A 34 19.97 -8.94 -8.65
CA VAL A 34 20.90 -9.96 -8.13
C VAL A 34 21.38 -9.52 -6.76
N ALA A 35 21.23 -10.39 -5.78
CA ALA A 35 21.62 -10.17 -4.40
C ALA A 35 22.49 -11.34 -3.88
N ARG A 36 23.13 -11.14 -2.73
CA ARG A 36 23.88 -12.17 -1.99
C ARG A 36 23.26 -12.40 -0.61
N PRO A 37 23.50 -13.56 0.01
CA PRO A 37 23.02 -13.83 1.35
C PRO A 37 23.40 -12.73 2.35
N GLY A 38 22.45 -12.24 3.13
CA GLY A 38 22.65 -11.20 4.14
C GLY A 38 22.59 -9.77 3.62
N GLU A 39 22.43 -9.53 2.32
CA GLU A 39 22.22 -8.22 1.76
C GLU A 39 20.80 -7.68 1.99
N VAL A 40 20.69 -6.37 1.94
CA VAL A 40 19.43 -5.63 1.95
C VAL A 40 19.04 -5.28 0.52
N VAL A 41 17.81 -5.61 0.16
CA VAL A 41 17.21 -5.27 -1.12
C VAL A 41 16.00 -4.38 -0.83
N GLU A 42 15.87 -3.29 -1.55
CA GLU A 42 14.69 -2.42 -1.49
C GLU A 42 13.68 -2.89 -2.54
N ILE A 43 12.51 -3.32 -2.06
CA ILE A 43 11.37 -3.62 -2.92
C ILE A 43 10.59 -2.32 -3.13
N GLU A 44 10.31 -1.99 -4.37
CA GLU A 44 9.50 -0.85 -4.76
C GLU A 44 8.12 -1.34 -5.22
N LEU A 45 7.07 -0.85 -4.57
CA LEU A 45 5.69 -1.07 -4.97
C LEU A 45 5.15 0.22 -5.60
N ASN A 46 4.96 0.21 -6.89
CA ASN A 46 4.40 1.33 -7.64
C ASN A 46 2.88 1.16 -7.76
N ALA A 47 2.13 2.07 -7.15
CA ALA A 47 0.69 2.18 -7.29
C ALA A 47 0.38 3.25 -8.36
N LEU A 48 -0.22 2.82 -9.47
CA LEU A 48 -0.67 3.69 -10.54
C LEU A 48 -2.19 3.80 -10.46
N MET A 49 -2.69 4.97 -10.13
CA MET A 49 -4.11 5.25 -9.98
C MET A 49 -4.63 6.07 -11.16
N ASP A 50 -5.82 5.73 -11.64
CA ASP A 50 -6.53 6.53 -12.62
C ASP A 50 -6.86 7.91 -12.06
N GLU A 51 -7.07 8.88 -12.95
CA GLU A 51 -7.46 10.24 -12.58
C GLU A 51 -8.71 10.23 -11.68
N GLU A 52 -8.74 11.10 -10.67
CA GLU A 52 -9.78 11.22 -9.63
C GLU A 52 -9.81 10.09 -8.57
N TRP A 53 -9.13 8.97 -8.77
CA TRP A 53 -9.06 7.90 -7.78
C TRP A 53 -7.90 8.08 -6.81
N HIS A 54 -8.06 7.53 -5.61
CA HIS A 54 -7.05 7.53 -4.55
C HIS A 54 -7.13 6.28 -3.69
N ILE A 55 -6.02 5.92 -3.10
CA ILE A 55 -5.92 4.91 -2.05
C ILE A 55 -5.53 5.59 -0.74
N TYR A 56 -5.98 5.04 0.39
CA TYR A 56 -5.59 5.62 1.68
C TYR A 56 -4.16 5.24 2.05
N SER A 57 -3.55 6.09 2.87
CA SER A 57 -2.23 5.88 3.46
C SER A 57 -2.19 4.61 4.31
N VAL A 58 -0.99 4.15 4.65
CA VAL A 58 -0.79 3.06 5.61
C VAL A 58 -1.07 3.51 7.06
N TYR A 59 -1.25 4.80 7.31
CA TYR A 59 -1.59 5.31 8.63
C TYR A 59 -3.06 5.03 8.95
N LYS A 60 -3.29 4.37 10.09
CA LYS A 60 -4.64 4.11 10.57
C LYS A 60 -5.23 5.37 11.22
N VAL A 61 -6.35 5.83 10.71
CA VAL A 61 -7.17 6.90 11.30
C VAL A 61 -8.26 6.27 12.16
N THR A 62 -8.43 6.78 13.39
CA THR A 62 -9.53 6.35 14.27
C THR A 62 -10.86 6.76 13.64
N GLU A 63 -11.80 5.83 13.52
CA GLU A 63 -13.12 6.04 12.88
C GLU A 63 -13.05 6.50 11.40
N GLY A 64 -11.87 6.37 10.78
CA GLY A 64 -11.61 6.71 9.39
C GLY A 64 -11.67 5.53 8.43
N PRO A 65 -11.24 5.74 7.19
CA PRO A 65 -11.13 4.68 6.20
C PRO A 65 -10.14 3.60 6.59
N LEU A 66 -10.30 2.41 5.99
CA LEU A 66 -9.32 1.34 6.15
C LEU A 66 -7.97 1.77 5.53
N PRO A 67 -6.86 1.63 6.25
CA PRO A 67 -5.54 1.94 5.72
C PRO A 67 -5.14 0.95 4.63
N THR A 68 -4.20 1.36 3.77
CA THR A 68 -3.50 0.43 2.89
C THR A 68 -2.53 -0.41 3.73
N GLU A 69 -2.58 -1.74 3.57
CA GLU A 69 -1.66 -2.66 4.23
C GLU A 69 -0.82 -3.35 3.16
N ILE A 70 0.50 -3.34 3.34
CA ILE A 70 1.45 -3.93 2.40
C ILE A 70 2.28 -4.95 3.14
N SER A 71 2.35 -6.17 2.62
CA SER A 71 3.18 -7.23 3.15
C SER A 71 4.09 -7.82 2.07
N VAL A 72 5.29 -8.22 2.49
CA VAL A 72 6.29 -8.83 1.60
C VAL A 72 6.67 -10.19 2.16
N GLY A 73 6.64 -11.20 1.30
CA GLY A 73 6.98 -12.58 1.64
C GLY A 73 7.81 -13.26 0.57
N GLY A 74 8.39 -14.39 0.93
CA GLY A 74 9.20 -15.23 0.04
C GLY A 74 10.23 -16.02 0.81
N GLU A 75 10.72 -17.11 0.22
CA GLU A 75 11.65 -18.01 0.87
C GLU A 75 12.94 -17.33 1.36
N ILE A 76 13.45 -16.38 0.57
CA ILE A 76 14.70 -15.66 0.85
C ILE A 76 14.55 -14.51 1.84
N VAL A 77 13.31 -14.11 2.18
CA VAL A 77 13.06 -12.96 3.07
C VAL A 77 13.40 -13.35 4.50
N GLY A 78 14.42 -12.73 5.05
CA GLY A 78 14.87 -12.94 6.44
C GLY A 78 14.17 -11.99 7.42
N SER A 79 14.14 -10.72 7.08
CA SER A 79 13.43 -9.69 7.84
C SER A 79 13.00 -8.54 6.92
N VAL A 80 11.96 -7.84 7.33
CA VAL A 80 11.39 -6.68 6.63
C VAL A 80 11.55 -5.47 7.54
N ALA A 81 12.10 -4.37 7.02
CA ALA A 81 12.16 -3.11 7.73
C ALA A 81 10.84 -2.34 7.66
N PRO A 82 10.64 -1.30 8.47
CA PRO A 82 9.50 -0.42 8.33
C PRO A 82 9.37 0.09 6.90
N LEU A 83 8.15 0.05 6.40
CA LEU A 83 7.79 0.56 5.09
C LEU A 83 8.05 2.07 5.04
N ILE A 84 8.58 2.52 3.92
CA ILE A 84 8.79 3.94 3.62
C ILE A 84 7.69 4.37 2.66
N GLU A 85 6.79 5.19 3.17
CA GLU A 85 5.68 5.78 2.43
C GLU A 85 6.06 7.20 1.99
N PRO A 86 5.73 7.64 0.76
CA PRO A 86 5.80 9.06 0.40
C PRO A 86 4.85 9.87 1.28
N GLU A 87 5.11 11.15 1.44
CA GLU A 87 4.25 12.01 2.22
C GLU A 87 2.81 12.00 1.64
N PRO A 88 1.81 11.55 2.42
CA PRO A 88 0.43 11.48 1.95
C PRO A 88 -0.23 12.86 1.96
N ILE A 89 -1.23 13.03 1.12
CA ILE A 89 -2.08 14.20 1.13
C ILE A 89 -3.00 14.11 2.35
N ASN A 90 -2.96 15.11 3.23
CA ASN A 90 -3.89 15.23 4.35
C ASN A 90 -5.09 16.09 3.93
N LYS A 91 -6.31 15.58 4.19
CA LYS A 91 -7.56 16.30 3.90
C LYS A 91 -8.71 15.78 4.75
N PHE A 92 -9.58 16.69 5.18
CA PHE A 92 -10.86 16.32 5.79
C PHE A 92 -11.75 15.60 4.78
N ASP A 93 -12.21 14.41 5.14
CA ASP A 93 -13.14 13.60 4.35
C ASP A 93 -14.54 13.64 4.99
N PRO A 94 -15.53 14.28 4.32
CA PRO A 94 -16.87 14.40 4.87
C PRO A 94 -17.63 13.06 4.93
N GLY A 95 -17.19 12.04 4.19
CA GLY A 95 -17.80 10.70 4.23
C GLY A 95 -17.45 9.93 5.49
N PHE A 96 -16.28 10.21 6.07
CA PHE A 96 -15.81 9.64 7.34
C PHE A 96 -15.85 10.64 8.50
N GLU A 97 -16.18 11.92 8.24
CA GLU A 97 -16.14 13.01 9.22
C GLU A 97 -14.78 13.13 9.94
N ALA A 98 -13.69 12.82 9.24
CA ALA A 98 -12.34 12.73 9.80
C ALA A 98 -11.28 13.32 8.86
N GLU A 99 -10.15 13.76 9.44
CA GLU A 99 -8.93 14.03 8.67
C GLU A 99 -8.37 12.70 8.16
N THR A 100 -8.21 12.58 6.85
CA THR A 100 -7.72 11.37 6.19
C THR A 100 -6.41 11.63 5.45
N PHE A 101 -5.65 10.58 5.28
CA PHE A 101 -4.38 10.60 4.56
C PHE A 101 -4.49 9.66 3.36
N TYR A 102 -4.12 10.13 2.16
CA TYR A 102 -4.29 9.37 0.94
C TYR A 102 -3.27 9.73 -0.15
N HIS A 103 -3.15 8.87 -1.15
CA HIS A 103 -2.29 9.04 -2.33
C HIS A 103 -3.11 9.07 -3.60
N LYS A 104 -2.60 9.83 -4.60
CA LYS A 104 -3.15 9.94 -5.95
C LYS A 104 -2.08 9.79 -7.02
N GLY A 105 -2.50 9.42 -8.22
CA GLY A 105 -1.62 9.31 -9.38
C GLY A 105 -0.59 8.20 -9.21
N ASN A 106 0.68 8.50 -9.43
CA ASN A 106 1.78 7.55 -9.21
C ASN A 106 2.36 7.70 -7.82
N THR A 107 2.33 6.63 -7.06
CA THR A 107 2.87 6.57 -5.70
C THR A 107 3.78 5.35 -5.57
N THR A 108 4.98 5.53 -5.04
CA THR A 108 5.95 4.45 -4.84
C THR A 108 6.18 4.25 -3.34
N PHE A 109 5.82 3.09 -2.86
CA PHE A 109 6.15 2.61 -1.52
C PHE A 109 7.46 1.83 -1.60
N LYS A 110 8.33 1.97 -0.59
CA LYS A 110 9.61 1.27 -0.53
C LYS A 110 9.64 0.36 0.69
N ILE A 111 10.00 -0.87 0.48
CA ILE A 111 10.02 -1.90 1.51
C ILE A 111 11.43 -2.54 1.52
N PRO A 112 12.32 -2.13 2.42
CA PRO A 112 13.61 -2.76 2.56
C PRO A 112 13.45 -4.14 3.20
N ILE A 113 13.99 -5.16 2.54
CA ILE A 113 14.04 -6.53 3.03
C ILE A 113 15.50 -6.97 3.21
N LYS A 114 15.75 -7.81 4.20
CA LYS A 114 17.05 -8.45 4.36
C LYS A 114 16.98 -9.88 3.89
N ILE A 115 17.89 -10.27 3.01
CA ILE A 115 18.02 -11.65 2.53
C ILE A 115 18.56 -12.52 3.63
N LYS A 116 18.03 -13.74 3.78
CA LYS A 116 18.55 -14.74 4.71
C LYS A 116 20.02 -15.02 4.44
N ARG A 117 20.79 -15.30 5.50
CA ARG A 117 22.22 -15.65 5.38
C ARG A 117 22.42 -17.09 4.87
N ASN A 118 21.51 -17.99 5.24
CA ASN A 118 21.57 -19.41 4.87
C ASN A 118 20.57 -19.65 3.75
N ILE A 119 20.93 -19.30 2.54
CA ILE A 119 20.15 -19.53 1.34
C ILE A 119 21.09 -19.92 0.20
N ASP A 120 20.71 -20.92 -0.56
CA ASP A 120 21.48 -21.39 -1.71
C ASP A 120 21.36 -20.43 -2.90
N PRO A 121 22.35 -20.41 -3.81
CA PRO A 121 22.24 -19.68 -5.08
C PRO A 121 21.06 -20.19 -5.91
N GLY A 122 20.35 -19.27 -6.56
CA GLY A 122 19.18 -19.61 -7.37
C GLY A 122 18.28 -18.42 -7.63
N ASP A 123 17.19 -18.65 -8.37
CA ASP A 123 16.16 -17.67 -8.65
C ASP A 123 15.00 -17.84 -7.66
N TYR A 124 14.68 -16.79 -6.94
CA TYR A 124 13.67 -16.80 -5.90
C TYR A 124 12.58 -15.77 -6.14
N LYS A 125 11.34 -16.20 -5.93
CA LYS A 125 10.19 -15.32 -6.04
C LYS A 125 9.93 -14.61 -4.72
N ILE A 126 9.76 -13.28 -4.81
CA ILE A 126 9.25 -12.41 -3.75
C ILE A 126 7.81 -12.08 -4.09
N PHE A 127 6.91 -12.18 -3.12
CA PHE A 127 5.51 -11.81 -3.23
C PHE A 127 5.27 -10.51 -2.46
N VAL A 128 4.44 -9.66 -3.02
CA VAL A 128 3.97 -8.44 -2.37
C VAL A 128 2.45 -8.45 -2.41
N ASP A 129 1.83 -8.50 -1.23
CA ASP A 129 0.38 -8.45 -1.09
C ASP A 129 -0.02 -7.06 -0.63
N VAL A 130 -1.04 -6.50 -1.26
CA VAL A 130 -1.56 -5.16 -0.98
C VAL A 130 -3.05 -5.27 -0.69
N PHE A 131 -3.44 -5.02 0.56
CA PHE A 131 -4.82 -4.80 0.95
C PHE A 131 -5.10 -3.30 0.91
N TYR A 132 -6.12 -2.89 0.18
CA TYR A 132 -6.45 -1.47 0.02
C TYR A 132 -7.92 -1.26 -0.28
N MET A 133 -8.38 -0.04 -0.03
CA MET A 133 -9.64 0.49 -0.49
C MET A 133 -9.38 1.66 -1.45
N VAL A 134 -10.08 1.70 -2.58
CA VAL A 134 -9.94 2.76 -3.57
C VAL A 134 -11.21 3.58 -3.65
N CYS A 135 -11.06 4.90 -3.59
CA CYS A 135 -12.16 5.85 -3.55
C CYS A 135 -11.98 6.99 -4.57
N ASN A 136 -13.11 7.58 -4.95
CA ASN A 136 -13.14 8.89 -5.60
C ASN A 136 -14.14 9.80 -4.87
N ALA A 137 -14.44 10.98 -5.41
CA ALA A 137 -15.34 11.95 -4.77
C ALA A 137 -16.79 11.45 -4.59
N ARG A 138 -17.16 10.30 -5.16
CA ARG A 138 -18.55 9.82 -5.20
C ARG A 138 -18.75 8.46 -4.55
N LEU A 139 -17.74 7.61 -4.63
CA LEU A 139 -17.89 6.25 -4.15
C LEU A 139 -16.54 5.63 -3.79
N CYS A 140 -16.58 4.68 -2.85
CA CYS A 140 -15.48 3.78 -2.54
C CYS A 140 -15.83 2.37 -2.99
N TYR A 141 -14.85 1.66 -3.56
CA TYR A 141 -14.99 0.24 -3.81
C TYR A 141 -14.71 -0.56 -2.54
N PRO A 142 -15.34 -1.72 -2.37
CA PRO A 142 -15.01 -2.60 -1.26
C PRO A 142 -13.51 -2.89 -1.21
N PRO A 143 -12.92 -3.00 -0.01
CA PRO A 143 -11.51 -3.31 0.12
C PRO A 143 -11.19 -4.66 -0.51
N VAL A 144 -10.02 -4.76 -1.12
CA VAL A 144 -9.55 -5.93 -1.84
C VAL A 144 -8.07 -6.16 -1.58
N THR A 145 -7.64 -7.42 -1.62
CA THR A 145 -6.21 -7.77 -1.64
C THR A 145 -5.81 -8.14 -3.06
N VAL A 146 -4.73 -7.55 -3.53
CA VAL A 146 -4.06 -7.93 -4.78
C VAL A 146 -2.64 -8.37 -4.48
N SER A 147 -2.12 -9.27 -5.29
CA SER A 147 -0.76 -9.79 -5.16
C SER A 147 0.01 -9.54 -6.44
N ASP A 148 1.25 -9.12 -6.30
CA ASP A 148 2.23 -9.05 -7.38
C ASP A 148 3.53 -9.73 -6.94
N SER A 149 4.43 -10.02 -7.86
CA SER A 149 5.67 -10.72 -7.54
C SER A 149 6.80 -10.37 -8.50
N LEU A 150 8.01 -10.46 -7.97
CA LEU A 150 9.23 -10.33 -8.74
C LEU A 150 10.19 -11.48 -8.45
N ILE A 151 11.22 -11.64 -9.28
CA ILE A 151 12.28 -12.63 -9.08
C ILE A 151 13.57 -11.90 -8.73
N ILE A 152 14.25 -12.39 -7.68
CA ILE A 152 15.60 -11.98 -7.31
C ILE A 152 16.50 -13.20 -7.44
N LYS A 153 17.61 -13.03 -8.16
CA LYS A 153 18.64 -14.05 -8.26
C LYS A 153 19.58 -13.94 -7.07
N ILE A 154 19.84 -15.03 -6.40
CA ILE A 154 20.85 -15.13 -5.35
C ILE A 154 22.14 -15.72 -5.93
N GLU A 155 23.26 -15.03 -5.70
CA GLU A 155 24.61 -15.48 -6.05
C GLU A 155 25.39 -15.86 -4.81
N GLU A 156 26.39 -16.72 -4.99
CA GLU A 156 27.38 -17.01 -3.94
C GLU A 156 28.24 -15.78 -3.64
N GLY A 157 28.68 -15.67 -2.40
CA GLY A 157 29.65 -14.68 -1.96
C GLY A 157 29.22 -13.97 -0.68
N GLU A 158 30.21 -13.29 -0.10
CA GLU A 158 29.96 -12.41 1.05
C GLU A 158 29.12 -11.22 0.62
N PRO A 159 28.30 -10.69 1.53
CA PRO A 159 27.50 -9.52 1.22
C PRO A 159 28.38 -8.31 0.86
N ARG A 160 27.95 -7.53 -0.12
CA ARG A 160 28.68 -6.35 -0.58
C ARG A 160 28.61 -5.24 0.45
N ASP A 161 29.70 -4.46 0.55
CA ASP A 161 29.77 -3.28 1.40
C ASP A 161 28.63 -2.29 1.05
N GLY A 162 28.03 -1.71 2.09
CA GLY A 162 26.91 -0.78 1.94
C GLY A 162 25.53 -1.43 1.76
N LEU A 163 25.45 -2.75 1.52
CA LEU A 163 24.17 -3.48 1.37
C LEU A 163 23.83 -4.36 2.58
N THR A 164 24.54 -4.23 3.69
CA THR A 164 24.34 -5.13 4.85
C THR A 164 23.41 -4.57 5.91
N SER A 165 23.11 -3.28 5.87
CA SER A 165 22.30 -2.58 6.85
C SER A 165 21.12 -1.92 6.18
N PHE A 166 19.96 -1.92 6.85
CA PHE A 166 18.89 -1.01 6.47
C PHE A 166 19.44 0.41 6.57
N VAL A 167 19.51 1.14 5.46
CA VAL A 167 19.80 2.56 5.50
C VAL A 167 18.63 3.16 6.28
N ALA A 168 18.93 3.65 7.47
CA ALA A 168 17.97 4.44 8.23
C ALA A 168 17.80 5.79 7.49
N ASN A 169 17.02 5.80 6.43
CA ASN A 169 16.38 7.00 5.99
C ASN A 169 15.30 7.29 7.06
N ILE A 170 15.78 7.77 8.20
CA ILE A 170 14.94 8.47 9.16
C ILE A 170 14.61 9.80 8.47
N SER A 171 13.75 9.76 7.48
CA SER A 171 12.79 10.80 7.30
C SER A 171 12.00 10.75 8.60
N ASN A 172 12.13 11.79 9.42
CA ASN A 172 11.40 11.95 10.68
C ASN A 172 9.90 11.95 10.37
N ASN A 173 9.34 10.78 10.17
CA ASN A 173 7.90 10.57 10.28
C ASN A 173 7.59 10.51 11.77
N GLU A 174 7.87 11.64 12.45
CA GLU A 174 7.12 11.95 13.65
C GLU A 174 5.64 11.89 13.23
N LYS A 175 4.95 10.88 13.77
CA LYS A 175 3.51 10.77 13.78
C LYS A 175 2.97 12.17 14.00
N PRO A 176 2.10 12.72 13.14
CA PRO A 176 1.41 13.95 13.49
C PRO A 176 0.65 13.66 14.78
N ASP A 177 1.14 14.20 15.88
CA ASP A 177 0.41 14.19 17.14
C ASP A 177 -0.90 14.91 16.86
N VAL A 178 -1.99 14.15 16.86
CA VAL A 178 -3.33 14.70 16.98
C VAL A 178 -3.32 15.45 18.30
N VAL A 179 -3.14 16.75 18.24
CA VAL A 179 -3.18 17.65 19.39
C VAL A 179 -4.60 17.56 19.94
N ASN A 180 -4.77 16.67 20.91
CA ASN A 180 -5.97 16.62 21.71
C ASN A 180 -5.91 17.80 22.67
N ASN A 181 -6.43 18.96 22.25
CA ASN A 181 -6.58 20.17 23.05
C ASN A 181 -7.69 19.98 24.09
N ASN A 182 -7.52 19.00 24.99
CA ASN A 182 -8.29 18.86 26.21
C ASN A 182 -7.35 18.45 27.35
N SER A 183 -6.44 19.35 27.69
CA SER A 183 -5.83 19.36 29.01
C SER A 183 -6.30 20.60 29.73
N ASP A 184 -7.54 20.53 30.21
CA ASP A 184 -7.97 21.36 31.30
C ASP A 184 -7.06 21.07 32.50
N SER A 185 -6.23 22.06 32.78
CA SER A 185 -5.29 22.12 33.85
C SER A 185 -6.03 22.10 35.21
N ILE A 186 -6.29 20.91 35.74
CA ILE A 186 -6.83 20.73 37.11
C ILE A 186 -5.73 20.89 38.19
N LEU A 187 -4.51 21.24 37.80
CA LEU A 187 -3.36 21.33 38.72
C LEU A 187 -3.12 22.72 39.32
N SER A 188 -3.95 23.71 39.02
CA SER A 188 -3.76 25.07 39.56
C SER A 188 -4.68 25.46 40.74
N ILE A 189 -5.53 24.56 41.23
CA ILE A 189 -6.50 24.92 42.32
C ILE A 189 -6.07 24.40 43.70
N PHE A 190 -5.00 23.63 43.82
CA PHE A 190 -4.60 23.00 45.07
C PHE A 190 -3.52 23.75 45.88
N LEU A 191 -3.13 24.98 45.56
CA LEU A 191 -2.05 25.70 46.24
C LEU A 191 -2.48 27.00 46.96
N LEU A 192 -3.77 27.24 47.20
CA LEU A 192 -4.25 28.44 47.93
C LEU A 192 -5.15 28.14 49.13
N ALA A 193 -5.05 26.96 49.73
CA ALA A 193 -5.84 26.62 50.93
C ALA A 193 -4.98 26.10 52.09
N ILE A 194 -3.77 26.60 52.30
CA ILE A 194 -3.01 26.45 53.55
C ILE A 194 -2.25 27.77 53.80
N GLY A 195 -2.87 28.64 54.52
CA GLY A 195 -2.29 29.88 55.03
C GLY A 195 -3.20 30.47 56.09
#